data_491263accfd4e8a75a480af41750c7f4
#
_entry.id   491263accfd4e8a75a480af41750c7f4
#
_cell.length_a   1.000
_cell.length_b   1.000
_cell.length_c   1.000
_cell.angle_alpha   90.00
_cell.angle_beta   90.00
_cell.angle_gamma   90.00
#
_symmetry.space_group_name_H-M   'P 1'
#
loop_
_entity.id
_entity.type
_entity.pdbx_description
1 polymer ?
#
loop_
_entity_poly.entity_id
_entity_poly.type
_entity_poly.pdbx_seq_one_letter_code
_entity_poly.pdbx_strand_id
1 'polypeptide(L)'
;MTNILLINTNCSWNKGSAAQVISTTETLRRLIPDANFTLISGTPEIDSKLCTIHNIKVVGPSVKNPFSKHSRLLKLFSLLYYLLRCALWSALCKTKLNVNKLLDEEILTEYDKADTIIDLSGDTLSDKGTYSVFSLFRILIGLLLRKKVTIYSQSIGPFKKITVPLARFCLNRANLIVVRENVTKDYLKDISVNNPSLYLAAEIAFLLEPAPPQKVREIFLKENINANKENSPLIGIGTSELIYMAFKSKNNVYVALMAKIADYLVEKLNAQVVFISHVIIPPKYGYPDDRFVAQKVYQLVRNKNRIKIIRGDYSPEELKGIIGRCDLFIGARMHSNIASISMHVPTIALAWSHKYHGIMKMVEQEKYVCAIRTTTFDELVSKINDAWSNRDEIREKLASKTTELEESAFHSGGLVKRLIKTISVE
;
A
#
# COMPACT_ATOMS: atom_id res chain seq x y z
N MET A 1 23.60 -15.72 -4.99
CA MET A 1 22.91 -14.41 -4.99
C MET A 1 21.54 -14.60 -5.58
N THR A 2 20.50 -14.24 -4.85
CA THR A 2 19.09 -14.43 -5.25
C THR A 2 18.53 -13.13 -5.79
N ASN A 3 18.13 -13.06 -7.06
CA ASN A 3 17.59 -11.86 -7.69
C ASN A 3 16.07 -11.85 -7.62
N ILE A 4 15.49 -10.88 -6.93
CA ILE A 4 14.05 -10.72 -6.72
C ILE A 4 13.57 -9.47 -7.44
N LEU A 5 12.62 -9.66 -8.38
CA LEU A 5 12.03 -8.58 -9.13
C LEU A 5 10.68 -8.18 -8.52
N LEU A 6 10.54 -6.91 -8.13
CA LEU A 6 9.30 -6.34 -7.61
C LEU A 6 8.55 -5.64 -8.73
N ILE A 7 7.26 -5.95 -8.87
CA ILE A 7 6.42 -5.40 -9.94
C ILE A 7 5.12 -4.83 -9.39
N ASN A 8 4.46 -3.98 -10.20
CA ASN A 8 3.12 -3.43 -9.96
C ASN A 8 2.98 -2.55 -8.71
N THR A 9 4.06 -1.96 -8.25
CA THR A 9 4.07 -1.06 -7.10
C THR A 9 4.93 0.18 -7.37
N ASN A 10 4.93 1.12 -6.43
CA ASN A 10 5.80 2.29 -6.38
C ASN A 10 6.15 2.62 -4.93
N CYS A 11 7.24 3.35 -4.72
CA CYS A 11 7.72 3.71 -3.39
C CYS A 11 7.49 5.16 -3.00
N SER A 12 7.13 6.04 -3.93
CA SER A 12 7.28 7.49 -3.71
C SER A 12 6.00 8.19 -3.29
N TRP A 13 4.91 7.98 -4.00
CA TRP A 13 3.72 8.81 -3.80
C TRP A 13 2.78 8.26 -2.75
N ASN A 14 2.60 6.95 -2.75
CA ASN A 14 1.75 6.26 -1.81
C ASN A 14 2.62 5.62 -0.72
N LYS A 15 2.61 6.20 0.46
CA LYS A 15 3.42 5.72 1.59
C LYS A 15 3.01 4.32 2.06
N GLY A 16 1.77 3.92 1.75
CA GLY A 16 1.33 2.55 1.99
C GLY A 16 2.00 1.53 1.06
N SER A 17 2.10 1.85 -0.25
CA SER A 17 2.84 1.01 -1.19
C SER A 17 4.34 0.97 -0.86
N ALA A 18 4.91 2.10 -0.46
CA ALA A 18 6.29 2.18 0.02
C ALA A 18 6.50 1.29 1.27
N ALA A 19 5.58 1.33 2.23
CA ALA A 19 5.61 0.46 3.41
C ALA A 19 5.61 -1.03 3.02
N GLN A 20 4.77 -1.43 2.08
CA GLN A 20 4.76 -2.82 1.56
C GLN A 20 6.10 -3.21 0.94
N VAL A 21 6.69 -2.36 0.09
CA VAL A 21 7.99 -2.64 -0.56
C VAL A 21 9.09 -2.77 0.49
N ILE A 22 9.20 -1.80 1.42
CA ILE A 22 10.24 -1.79 2.46
C ILE A 22 10.08 -3.03 3.35
N SER A 23 8.90 -3.28 3.89
CA SER A 23 8.66 -4.43 4.76
C SER A 23 8.91 -5.76 4.05
N THR A 24 8.55 -5.88 2.77
CA THR A 24 8.83 -7.08 1.97
C THR A 24 10.34 -7.28 1.81
N THR A 25 11.06 -6.24 1.41
CA THR A 25 12.50 -6.36 1.16
C THR A 25 13.30 -6.62 2.44
N GLU A 26 12.96 -5.96 3.54
CA GLU A 26 13.63 -6.18 4.83
C GLU A 26 13.32 -7.56 5.40
N THR A 27 12.06 -8.01 5.34
CA THR A 27 11.68 -9.36 5.78
C THR A 27 12.40 -10.42 4.96
N LEU A 28 12.45 -10.27 3.65
CA LEU A 28 13.12 -11.26 2.80
C LEU A 28 14.64 -11.23 2.95
N ARG A 29 15.28 -10.08 3.23
CA ARG A 29 16.73 -10.04 3.56
C ARG A 29 17.06 -10.76 4.87
N ARG A 30 16.21 -10.62 5.88
CA ARG A 30 16.37 -11.41 7.12
C ARG A 30 16.28 -12.91 6.86
N LEU A 31 15.47 -13.33 5.90
CA LEU A 31 15.24 -14.73 5.55
C LEU A 31 16.22 -15.28 4.49
N ILE A 32 16.68 -14.42 3.58
CA ILE A 32 17.54 -14.71 2.42
C ILE A 32 18.60 -13.59 2.35
N PRO A 33 19.69 -13.70 3.13
CA PRO A 33 20.67 -12.62 3.29
C PRO A 33 21.37 -12.17 2.00
N ASP A 34 21.43 -13.03 0.98
CA ASP A 34 22.04 -12.77 -0.33
C ASP A 34 21.02 -12.27 -1.38
N ALA A 35 19.82 -11.87 -0.96
CA ALA A 35 18.77 -11.37 -1.85
C ALA A 35 19.06 -9.96 -2.37
N ASN A 36 19.03 -9.80 -3.69
CA ASN A 36 19.08 -8.52 -4.40
C ASN A 36 17.69 -8.17 -4.91
N PHE A 37 17.30 -6.90 -4.76
CA PHE A 37 15.97 -6.43 -5.15
C PHE A 37 16.06 -5.43 -6.28
N THR A 38 15.22 -5.65 -7.30
CA THR A 38 15.00 -4.69 -8.39
C THR A 38 13.52 -4.35 -8.45
N LEU A 39 13.18 -3.06 -8.46
CA LEU A 39 11.81 -2.56 -8.62
C LEU A 39 11.58 -2.05 -10.03
N ILE A 40 10.57 -2.56 -10.73
CA ILE A 40 10.08 -1.94 -11.98
C ILE A 40 9.10 -0.82 -11.62
N SER A 41 9.55 0.40 -11.85
CA SER A 41 8.79 1.62 -11.53
C SER A 41 8.28 2.34 -12.78
N GLY A 42 7.09 2.91 -12.67
CA GLY A 42 6.57 3.86 -13.68
C GLY A 42 7.12 5.27 -13.50
N THR A 43 7.79 5.58 -12.38
CA THR A 43 8.37 6.88 -12.02
C THR A 43 9.74 6.71 -11.36
N PRO A 44 10.71 6.13 -12.06
CA PRO A 44 12.00 5.73 -11.47
C PRO A 44 12.76 6.89 -10.84
N GLU A 45 12.69 8.09 -11.41
CA GLU A 45 13.34 9.30 -10.88
C GLU A 45 12.90 9.66 -9.45
N ILE A 46 11.65 9.35 -9.11
CA ILE A 46 11.08 9.67 -7.80
C ILE A 46 11.31 8.50 -6.86
N ASP A 47 11.04 7.29 -7.33
CA ASP A 47 11.15 6.07 -6.51
C ASP A 47 12.60 5.80 -6.09
N SER A 48 13.58 6.14 -6.92
CA SER A 48 15.01 5.94 -6.62
C SER A 48 15.45 6.58 -5.31
N LYS A 49 14.86 7.72 -4.91
CA LYS A 49 15.24 8.40 -3.66
C LYS A 49 15.08 7.51 -2.44
N LEU A 50 13.90 6.90 -2.30
CA LEU A 50 13.61 6.02 -1.16
C LEU A 50 14.23 4.64 -1.36
N CYS A 51 14.15 4.10 -2.57
CA CYS A 51 14.67 2.77 -2.89
C CYS A 51 16.19 2.66 -2.69
N THR A 52 16.95 3.71 -2.98
CA THR A 52 18.41 3.72 -2.75
C THR A 52 18.74 3.59 -1.26
N ILE A 53 17.98 4.23 -0.37
CA ILE A 53 18.17 4.13 1.09
C ILE A 53 18.00 2.67 1.54
N HIS A 54 17.08 1.94 0.91
CA HIS A 54 16.80 0.54 1.22
C HIS A 54 17.55 -0.45 0.31
N ASN A 55 18.59 -0.02 -0.41
CA ASN A 55 19.37 -0.87 -1.32
C ASN A 55 18.50 -1.64 -2.34
N ILE A 56 17.52 -0.98 -2.93
CA ILE A 56 16.66 -1.50 -3.99
C ILE A 56 17.02 -0.82 -5.29
N LYS A 57 17.43 -1.60 -6.30
CA LYS A 57 17.65 -1.09 -7.67
C LYS A 57 16.31 -0.69 -8.27
N VAL A 58 16.24 0.46 -8.92
CA VAL A 58 15.03 0.91 -9.62
C VAL A 58 15.29 0.93 -11.12
N VAL A 59 14.39 0.28 -11.86
CA VAL A 59 14.40 0.24 -13.33
C VAL A 59 13.05 0.75 -13.83
N GLY A 60 13.09 1.54 -14.87
CA GLY A 60 11.88 2.10 -15.46
C GLY A 60 11.92 2.05 -16.98
N PRO A 61 10.79 2.38 -17.65
CA PRO A 61 10.78 2.49 -19.09
C PRO A 61 11.82 3.53 -19.52
N SER A 62 12.76 3.11 -20.34
CA SER A 62 13.81 3.95 -20.89
C SER A 62 13.21 5.24 -21.47
N VAL A 63 13.87 6.38 -21.21
CA VAL A 63 13.52 7.67 -21.82
C VAL A 63 13.54 7.57 -23.36
N LYS A 64 14.27 6.61 -23.91
CA LYS A 64 14.37 6.28 -25.33
C LYS A 64 13.16 5.50 -25.87
N ASN A 65 12.29 4.96 -25.00
CA ASN A 65 11.08 4.27 -25.45
C ASN A 65 10.03 5.34 -25.86
N PRO A 66 9.76 5.54 -27.15
CA PRO A 66 8.83 6.55 -27.63
C PRO A 66 7.40 6.38 -27.09
N PHE A 67 7.09 5.19 -26.55
CA PHE A 67 5.80 4.84 -25.97
C PHE A 67 5.65 5.20 -24.49
N SER A 68 6.73 5.60 -23.80
CA SER A 68 6.72 5.83 -22.35
C SER A 68 5.97 7.10 -21.90
N LYS A 69 5.84 8.10 -22.77
CA LYS A 69 5.32 9.44 -22.42
C LYS A 69 3.87 9.71 -22.85
N HIS A 70 3.19 8.82 -23.57
CA HIS A 70 1.97 9.15 -24.30
C HIS A 70 0.75 8.30 -23.88
N SER A 71 -0.37 8.53 -24.54
CA SER A 71 -1.72 8.05 -24.23
C SER A 71 -1.82 6.59 -23.72
N ARG A 72 -2.92 6.27 -23.05
CA ARG A 72 -3.23 4.90 -22.57
C ARG A 72 -3.13 3.83 -23.67
N LEU A 73 -3.46 4.19 -24.91
CA LEU A 73 -3.35 3.34 -26.10
C LEU A 73 -1.90 2.95 -26.39
N LEU A 74 -0.97 3.90 -26.39
CA LEU A 74 0.45 3.64 -26.67
C LEU A 74 1.10 2.78 -25.58
N LYS A 75 0.70 2.96 -24.32
CA LYS A 75 1.12 2.07 -23.22
C LYS A 75 0.61 0.64 -23.43
N LEU A 76 -0.60 0.47 -23.93
CA LEU A 76 -1.15 -0.84 -24.25
C LEU A 76 -0.39 -1.50 -25.40
N PHE A 77 -0.10 -0.76 -26.48
CA PHE A 77 0.71 -1.30 -27.60
C PHE A 77 2.10 -1.71 -27.18
N SER A 78 2.78 -0.90 -26.35
CA SER A 78 4.09 -1.25 -25.80
C SER A 78 4.03 -2.56 -25.01
N LEU A 79 3.00 -2.73 -24.19
CA LEU A 79 2.83 -3.92 -23.39
C LEU A 79 2.49 -5.16 -24.23
N LEU A 80 1.65 -5.01 -25.24
CA LEU A 80 1.35 -6.08 -26.22
C LEU A 80 2.61 -6.48 -27.01
N TYR A 81 3.44 -5.51 -27.38
CA TYR A 81 4.73 -5.78 -28.02
C TYR A 81 5.67 -6.59 -27.11
N TYR A 82 5.77 -6.25 -25.81
CA TYR A 82 6.54 -7.06 -24.87
C TYR A 82 5.97 -8.47 -24.69
N LEU A 83 4.65 -8.59 -24.60
CA LEU A 83 4.01 -9.91 -24.51
C LEU A 83 4.29 -10.77 -25.74
N LEU A 84 4.26 -10.19 -26.94
CA LEU A 84 4.57 -10.90 -28.18
C LEU A 84 6.03 -11.38 -28.17
N ARG A 85 6.99 -10.52 -27.79
CA ARG A 85 8.40 -10.89 -27.67
C ARG A 85 8.61 -12.03 -26.67
N CYS A 86 7.98 -11.96 -25.51
CA CYS A 86 8.04 -13.00 -24.47
C CYS A 86 7.39 -14.30 -24.93
N ALA A 87 6.26 -14.25 -25.66
CA ALA A 87 5.61 -15.42 -26.22
C ALA A 87 6.47 -16.10 -27.28
N LEU A 88 7.08 -15.34 -28.19
CA LEU A 88 8.04 -15.83 -29.18
C LEU A 88 9.25 -16.46 -28.50
N TRP A 89 9.84 -15.79 -27.52
CA TRP A 89 10.93 -16.33 -26.73
C TRP A 89 10.54 -17.66 -26.06
N SER A 90 9.38 -17.72 -25.41
CA SER A 90 8.89 -18.91 -24.71
C SER A 90 8.64 -20.10 -25.68
N ALA A 91 8.20 -19.81 -26.90
CA ALA A 91 8.01 -20.83 -27.94
C ALA A 91 9.36 -21.34 -28.49
N LEU A 92 10.32 -20.47 -28.68
CA LEU A 92 11.57 -20.75 -29.38
C LEU A 92 12.76 -21.07 -28.48
N CYS A 93 12.69 -20.80 -27.17
CA CYS A 93 13.82 -20.99 -26.25
C CYS A 93 14.34 -22.44 -26.12
N LYS A 94 13.57 -23.43 -26.57
CA LYS A 94 13.97 -24.84 -26.64
C LYS A 94 14.62 -25.21 -27.98
N THR A 95 14.65 -24.31 -28.94
CA THR A 95 15.28 -24.51 -30.23
C THR A 95 16.77 -24.16 -30.16
N LYS A 96 17.54 -24.53 -31.18
CA LYS A 96 18.95 -24.15 -31.32
C LYS A 96 19.16 -22.70 -31.78
N LEU A 97 18.09 -21.92 -31.93
CA LEU A 97 18.11 -20.53 -32.35
C LEU A 97 18.53 -19.62 -31.19
N ASN A 98 19.38 -18.64 -31.45
CA ASN A 98 19.73 -17.62 -30.46
C ASN A 98 18.59 -16.60 -30.35
N VAL A 99 17.68 -16.83 -29.39
CA VAL A 99 16.50 -15.98 -29.15
C VAL A 99 16.71 -14.93 -28.07
N ASN A 100 17.91 -14.81 -27.47
CA ASN A 100 18.18 -13.88 -26.37
C ASN A 100 17.96 -12.42 -26.78
N LYS A 101 18.21 -12.07 -28.06
CA LYS A 101 17.88 -10.74 -28.59
C LYS A 101 16.42 -10.33 -28.45
N LEU A 102 15.48 -11.28 -28.28
CA LEU A 102 14.08 -10.96 -28.04
C LEU A 102 13.88 -10.30 -26.65
N LEU A 103 14.79 -10.53 -25.72
CA LEU A 103 14.76 -9.97 -24.37
C LEU A 103 15.76 -8.82 -24.17
N ASP A 104 16.45 -8.40 -25.23
CA ASP A 104 17.45 -7.32 -25.18
C ASP A 104 16.77 -5.95 -25.05
N GLU A 105 16.18 -5.74 -23.88
CA GLU A 105 15.61 -4.48 -23.40
C GLU A 105 15.66 -4.45 -21.88
N GLU A 106 15.92 -3.27 -21.30
CA GLU A 106 16.21 -3.12 -19.87
C GLU A 106 15.18 -3.83 -18.97
N ILE A 107 13.86 -3.62 -19.20
CA ILE A 107 12.81 -4.24 -18.40
C ILE A 107 12.79 -5.77 -18.59
N LEU A 108 12.83 -6.26 -19.83
CA LEU A 108 12.80 -7.70 -20.10
C LEU A 108 14.06 -8.40 -19.60
N THR A 109 15.20 -7.73 -19.66
CA THR A 109 16.46 -8.20 -19.09
C THR A 109 16.36 -8.41 -17.58
N GLU A 110 15.70 -7.50 -16.85
CA GLU A 110 15.50 -7.67 -15.41
C GLU A 110 14.50 -8.81 -15.10
N TYR A 111 13.46 -9.01 -15.94
CA TYR A 111 12.63 -10.20 -15.83
C TYR A 111 13.42 -11.49 -16.04
N ASP A 112 14.31 -11.51 -17.04
CA ASP A 112 15.11 -12.69 -17.37
C ASP A 112 16.14 -13.01 -16.29
N LYS A 113 16.76 -12.01 -15.67
CA LYS A 113 17.72 -12.18 -14.57
C LYS A 113 17.06 -12.61 -13.25
N ALA A 114 15.77 -12.40 -13.09
CA ALA A 114 15.07 -12.69 -11.85
C ALA A 114 14.95 -14.19 -11.58
N ASP A 115 15.28 -14.63 -10.37
CA ASP A 115 15.00 -15.97 -9.86
C ASP A 115 13.51 -16.09 -9.46
N THR A 116 12.96 -15.00 -8.95
CA THR A 116 11.52 -14.90 -8.63
C THR A 116 10.99 -13.50 -8.84
N ILE A 117 9.71 -13.41 -9.15
CA ILE A 117 8.99 -12.16 -9.35
C ILE A 117 7.94 -12.04 -8.24
N ILE A 118 7.91 -10.90 -7.56
CA ILE A 118 6.94 -10.60 -6.52
C ILE A 118 6.06 -9.44 -6.98
N ASP A 119 4.78 -9.72 -7.13
CA ASP A 119 3.76 -8.71 -7.38
C ASP A 119 3.30 -8.07 -6.07
N LEU A 120 3.43 -6.74 -5.96
CA LEU A 120 3.03 -5.93 -4.81
C LEU A 120 1.96 -4.90 -5.19
N SER A 121 1.01 -5.29 -6.03
CA SER A 121 -0.04 -4.38 -6.54
C SER A 121 -0.95 -3.80 -5.43
N GLY A 122 -0.91 -4.36 -4.24
CA GLY A 122 -1.72 -3.89 -3.10
C GLY A 122 -3.22 -4.13 -3.30
N ASP A 123 -3.91 -3.28 -4.04
CA ASP A 123 -5.34 -3.43 -4.39
C ASP A 123 -5.64 -3.10 -5.87
N THR A 124 -4.62 -3.03 -6.71
CA THR A 124 -4.81 -2.71 -8.14
C THR A 124 -5.22 -3.90 -8.98
N LEU A 125 -5.07 -5.14 -8.47
CA LEU A 125 -5.68 -6.34 -9.05
C LEU A 125 -7.20 -6.37 -8.77
N SER A 126 -7.89 -5.35 -9.25
CA SER A 126 -9.34 -5.17 -9.10
C SER A 126 -9.86 -4.25 -10.20
N ASP A 127 -11.19 -4.13 -10.36
CA ASP A 127 -11.83 -3.36 -11.43
C ASP A 127 -11.65 -1.84 -11.39
N LYS A 128 -10.52 -1.38 -10.86
CA LYS A 128 -10.18 0.05 -10.84
C LYS A 128 -9.67 0.55 -12.20
N GLY A 129 -10.45 0.30 -13.26
CA GLY A 129 -10.14 0.77 -14.62
C GLY A 129 -9.10 -0.08 -15.35
N THR A 130 -8.23 0.58 -16.15
CA THR A 130 -7.21 -0.11 -16.97
C THR A 130 -6.02 -0.64 -16.16
N TYR A 131 -5.88 -0.26 -14.90
CA TYR A 131 -4.72 -0.64 -14.09
C TYR A 131 -4.65 -2.16 -13.85
N SER A 132 -5.78 -2.82 -13.62
CA SER A 132 -5.81 -4.27 -13.42
C SER A 132 -5.29 -5.06 -14.63
N VAL A 133 -5.65 -4.62 -15.84
CA VAL A 133 -5.18 -5.25 -17.08
C VAL A 133 -3.67 -5.11 -17.23
N PHE A 134 -3.12 -3.91 -16.94
CA PHE A 134 -1.67 -3.69 -16.98
C PHE A 134 -0.93 -4.54 -15.94
N SER A 135 -1.49 -4.67 -14.74
CA SER A 135 -0.90 -5.51 -13.70
C SER A 135 -0.92 -6.98 -14.08
N LEU A 136 -2.03 -7.48 -14.60
CA LEU A 136 -2.13 -8.88 -15.10
C LEU A 136 -1.17 -9.15 -16.25
N PHE A 137 -0.97 -8.22 -17.16
CA PHE A 137 -0.02 -8.39 -18.25
C PHE A 137 1.43 -8.45 -17.76
N ARG A 138 1.81 -7.67 -16.75
CA ARG A 138 3.15 -7.76 -16.15
C ARG A 138 3.36 -9.12 -15.46
N ILE A 139 2.34 -9.64 -14.80
CA ILE A 139 2.34 -11.00 -14.25
C ILE A 139 2.51 -12.01 -15.40
N LEU A 140 1.75 -11.84 -16.48
CA LEU A 140 1.81 -12.73 -17.65
C LEU A 140 3.19 -12.76 -18.31
N ILE A 141 3.93 -11.64 -18.38
CA ILE A 141 5.32 -11.58 -18.84
C ILE A 141 6.16 -12.56 -18.00
N GLY A 142 6.09 -12.49 -16.68
CA GLY A 142 6.82 -13.40 -15.80
C GLY A 142 6.49 -14.87 -16.05
N LEU A 143 5.20 -15.18 -16.23
CA LEU A 143 4.75 -16.55 -16.53
C LEU A 143 5.23 -17.05 -17.91
N LEU A 144 5.23 -16.20 -18.94
CA LEU A 144 5.72 -16.53 -20.28
C LEU A 144 7.25 -16.77 -20.27
N LEU A 145 7.98 -16.02 -19.47
CA LEU A 145 9.42 -16.23 -19.24
C LEU A 145 9.71 -17.38 -18.26
N ARG A 146 8.69 -18.15 -17.84
CA ARG A 146 8.81 -19.31 -16.95
C ARG A 146 9.43 -18.97 -15.59
N LYS A 147 9.28 -17.72 -15.15
CA LYS A 147 9.74 -17.30 -13.84
C LYS A 147 8.76 -17.70 -12.75
N LYS A 148 9.25 -17.90 -11.52
CA LYS A 148 8.39 -18.09 -10.36
C LYS A 148 7.72 -16.77 -9.99
N VAL A 149 6.39 -16.78 -10.00
CA VAL A 149 5.58 -15.58 -9.73
C VAL A 149 4.84 -15.73 -8.40
N THR A 150 5.03 -14.78 -7.52
CA THR A 150 4.33 -14.63 -6.25
C THR A 150 3.43 -13.41 -6.28
N ILE A 151 2.15 -13.59 -5.96
CA ILE A 151 1.20 -12.51 -5.70
C ILE A 151 1.19 -12.31 -4.18
N TYR A 152 1.69 -11.17 -3.69
CA TYR A 152 2.09 -11.07 -2.30
C TYR A 152 1.38 -9.97 -1.53
N SER A 153 0.78 -10.32 -0.38
CA SER A 153 0.15 -9.42 0.58
C SER A 153 -0.89 -8.49 -0.04
N GLN A 154 -1.89 -9.05 -0.75
CA GLN A 154 -2.81 -8.27 -1.58
C GLN A 154 -4.28 -8.48 -1.27
N SER A 155 -5.06 -7.43 -1.61
CA SER A 155 -6.50 -7.52 -1.83
C SER A 155 -6.76 -7.69 -3.33
N ILE A 156 -7.46 -8.75 -3.75
CA ILE A 156 -7.72 -9.06 -5.15
C ILE A 156 -9.23 -9.02 -5.41
N GLY A 157 -9.61 -8.42 -6.55
CA GLY A 157 -11.00 -8.34 -7.00
C GLY A 157 -11.84 -7.23 -6.35
N PRO A 158 -13.13 -7.14 -6.76
CA PRO A 158 -13.71 -7.85 -7.89
C PRO A 158 -13.13 -7.43 -9.25
N PHE A 159 -13.19 -8.33 -10.25
CA PHE A 159 -12.87 -8.05 -11.65
C PHE A 159 -14.13 -7.94 -12.49
N LYS A 160 -14.09 -7.14 -13.57
CA LYS A 160 -15.15 -7.15 -14.60
C LYS A 160 -15.19 -8.49 -15.31
N LYS A 161 -16.36 -8.89 -15.75
CA LYS A 161 -16.55 -10.15 -16.47
C LYS A 161 -15.52 -10.38 -17.59
N ILE A 162 -15.17 -9.31 -18.32
CA ILE A 162 -14.18 -9.38 -19.42
C ILE A 162 -12.74 -9.62 -18.92
N THR A 163 -12.39 -9.20 -17.70
CA THR A 163 -11.05 -9.34 -17.14
C THR A 163 -10.86 -10.68 -16.38
N VAL A 164 -11.97 -11.31 -15.95
CA VAL A 164 -11.94 -12.57 -15.19
C VAL A 164 -11.15 -13.69 -15.87
N PRO A 165 -11.29 -13.95 -17.19
CA PRO A 165 -10.54 -15.03 -17.83
C PRO A 165 -9.02 -14.85 -17.74
N LEU A 166 -8.52 -13.61 -17.94
CA LEU A 166 -7.10 -13.30 -17.83
C LEU A 166 -6.63 -13.38 -16.37
N ALA A 167 -7.42 -12.86 -15.43
CA ALA A 167 -7.11 -12.94 -14.01
C ALA A 167 -7.03 -14.41 -13.54
N ARG A 168 -8.02 -15.23 -13.89
CA ARG A 168 -8.03 -16.67 -13.60
C ARG A 168 -6.82 -17.38 -14.18
N PHE A 169 -6.47 -17.09 -15.44
CA PHE A 169 -5.31 -17.67 -16.09
C PHE A 169 -4.02 -17.35 -15.34
N CYS A 170 -3.78 -16.08 -15.01
CA CYS A 170 -2.58 -15.64 -14.30
C CYS A 170 -2.51 -16.19 -12.87
N LEU A 171 -3.62 -16.08 -12.13
CA LEU A 171 -3.66 -16.47 -10.72
C LEU A 171 -3.57 -17.99 -10.52
N ASN A 172 -4.17 -18.79 -11.39
CA ASN A 172 -4.01 -20.26 -11.32
C ASN A 172 -2.60 -20.74 -11.67
N ARG A 173 -1.79 -19.91 -12.35
CA ARG A 173 -0.40 -20.24 -12.73
C ARG A 173 0.64 -19.56 -11.85
N ALA A 174 0.24 -18.65 -10.98
CA ALA A 174 1.14 -18.10 -9.97
C ALA A 174 1.62 -19.22 -9.04
N ASN A 175 2.91 -19.19 -8.67
CA ASN A 175 3.52 -20.22 -7.84
C ASN A 175 3.15 -20.06 -6.36
N LEU A 176 2.78 -18.84 -5.95
CA LEU A 176 2.33 -18.52 -4.60
C LEU A 176 1.38 -17.33 -4.63
N ILE A 177 0.28 -17.42 -3.90
CA ILE A 177 -0.65 -16.32 -3.69
C ILE A 177 -0.81 -16.13 -2.17
N VAL A 178 -0.46 -14.96 -1.68
CA VAL A 178 -0.69 -14.56 -0.28
C VAL A 178 -1.69 -13.41 -0.28
N VAL A 179 -2.89 -13.67 0.19
CA VAL A 179 -3.95 -12.67 0.36
C VAL A 179 -4.03 -12.23 1.82
N ARG A 180 -4.49 -11.00 2.05
CA ARG A 180 -4.46 -10.37 3.37
C ARG A 180 -5.83 -10.31 4.08
N GLU A 181 -6.89 -10.75 3.42
CA GLU A 181 -8.23 -10.84 4.02
C GLU A 181 -9.07 -11.95 3.40
N ASN A 182 -10.02 -12.49 4.19
CA ASN A 182 -10.90 -13.57 3.77
C ASN A 182 -11.81 -13.19 2.58
N VAL A 183 -12.28 -11.94 2.50
CA VAL A 183 -13.11 -11.47 1.38
C VAL A 183 -12.43 -11.68 0.03
N THR A 184 -11.12 -11.45 -0.06
CA THR A 184 -10.33 -11.76 -1.25
C THR A 184 -10.30 -13.26 -1.53
N LYS A 185 -10.09 -14.09 -0.50
CA LYS A 185 -10.05 -15.56 -0.63
C LYS A 185 -11.38 -16.10 -1.15
N ASP A 186 -12.50 -15.62 -0.60
CA ASP A 186 -13.84 -16.04 -1.02
C ASP A 186 -14.10 -15.62 -2.46
N TYR A 187 -13.77 -14.38 -2.82
CA TYR A 187 -13.92 -13.89 -4.19
C TYR A 187 -13.09 -14.70 -5.21
N LEU A 188 -11.85 -15.06 -4.87
CA LEU A 188 -11.02 -15.88 -5.76
C LEU A 188 -11.64 -17.26 -6.01
N LYS A 189 -12.26 -17.85 -4.99
CA LYS A 189 -13.03 -19.10 -5.13
C LYS A 189 -14.23 -18.91 -6.07
N ASP A 190 -14.98 -17.82 -5.94
CA ASP A 190 -16.15 -17.52 -6.78
C ASP A 190 -15.80 -17.40 -8.26
N ILE A 191 -14.62 -16.86 -8.58
CA ILE A 191 -14.12 -16.79 -9.97
C ILE A 191 -13.34 -18.03 -10.40
N SER A 192 -13.41 -19.13 -9.65
CA SER A 192 -12.75 -20.41 -9.94
C SER A 192 -11.22 -20.30 -10.05
N VAL A 193 -10.61 -19.57 -9.14
CA VAL A 193 -9.16 -19.63 -8.91
C VAL A 193 -8.90 -20.76 -7.90
N ASN A 194 -8.34 -21.87 -8.42
CA ASN A 194 -8.08 -23.10 -7.67
C ASN A 194 -6.55 -23.30 -7.47
N ASN A 195 -5.85 -22.26 -7.06
CA ASN A 195 -4.40 -22.34 -6.85
C ASN A 195 -4.12 -23.05 -5.51
N PRO A 196 -3.37 -24.17 -5.51
CA PRO A 196 -3.07 -24.92 -4.28
C PRO A 196 -2.15 -24.19 -3.32
N SER A 197 -1.43 -23.17 -3.80
CA SER A 197 -0.52 -22.31 -3.01
C SER A 197 -1.18 -20.99 -2.65
N LEU A 198 -2.47 -20.96 -2.37
CA LEU A 198 -3.21 -19.80 -1.89
C LEU A 198 -3.24 -19.78 -0.35
N TYR A 199 -2.62 -18.77 0.24
CA TYR A 199 -2.53 -18.59 1.69
C TYR A 199 -3.15 -17.26 2.14
N LEU A 200 -3.73 -17.26 3.33
CA LEU A 200 -4.13 -16.07 4.05
C LEU A 200 -3.04 -15.72 5.06
N ALA A 201 -2.56 -14.48 5.03
CA ALA A 201 -1.63 -13.95 6.03
C ALA A 201 -1.91 -12.46 6.27
N ALA A 202 -1.43 -11.92 7.38
CA ALA A 202 -1.56 -10.50 7.64
C ALA A 202 -0.80 -9.65 6.61
N GLU A 203 -1.20 -8.39 6.49
CA GLU A 203 -0.56 -7.40 5.63
C GLU A 203 0.90 -7.19 6.01
N ILE A 204 1.81 -7.31 5.04
CA ILE A 204 3.26 -7.22 5.30
C ILE A 204 3.68 -5.86 5.90
N ALA A 205 2.91 -4.80 5.66
CA ALA A 205 3.18 -3.47 6.20
C ALA A 205 3.04 -3.38 7.75
N PHE A 206 2.47 -4.40 8.42
CA PHE A 206 2.54 -4.50 9.87
C PHE A 206 4.00 -4.59 10.37
N LEU A 207 4.88 -5.20 9.59
CA LEU A 207 6.31 -5.38 9.90
C LEU A 207 7.17 -4.13 9.63
N LEU A 208 6.60 -3.04 9.14
CA LEU A 208 7.37 -1.81 8.96
C LEU A 208 7.86 -1.29 10.31
N GLU A 209 9.16 -1.11 10.48
CA GLU A 209 9.71 -0.50 11.67
C GLU A 209 9.42 1.01 11.70
N PRO A 210 8.97 1.59 12.82
CA PRO A 210 8.79 3.03 12.92
C PRO A 210 10.14 3.74 13.01
N ALA A 211 10.20 5.00 12.55
CA ALA A 211 11.38 5.84 12.78
C ALA A 211 11.66 6.02 14.29
N PRO A 212 12.94 6.13 14.69
CA PRO A 212 13.32 6.30 16.08
C PRO A 212 12.65 7.51 16.74
N PRO A 213 12.35 7.46 18.04
CA PRO A 213 11.67 8.55 18.76
C PRO A 213 12.36 9.91 18.64
N GLN A 214 13.69 9.93 18.53
CA GLN A 214 14.45 11.16 18.33
C GLN A 214 14.10 11.79 16.98
N LYS A 215 14.04 10.99 15.92
CA LYS A 215 13.67 11.47 14.57
C LYS A 215 12.26 12.04 14.53
N VAL A 216 11.32 11.41 15.22
CA VAL A 216 9.95 11.90 15.34
C VAL A 216 9.91 13.25 16.07
N ARG A 217 10.72 13.42 17.13
CA ARG A 217 10.84 14.72 17.84
C ARG A 217 11.38 15.82 16.93
N GLU A 218 12.40 15.54 16.13
CA GLU A 218 12.94 16.49 15.15
C GLU A 218 11.88 16.93 14.13
N ILE A 219 11.06 15.98 13.66
CA ILE A 219 9.96 16.27 12.74
C ILE A 219 8.91 17.16 13.42
N PHE A 220 8.52 16.85 14.65
CA PHE A 220 7.57 17.66 15.40
C PHE A 220 8.04 19.10 15.62
N LEU A 221 9.32 19.30 15.93
CA LEU A 221 9.91 20.64 16.03
C LEU A 221 9.85 21.37 14.69
N LYS A 222 10.24 20.70 13.60
CA LYS A 222 10.21 21.26 12.25
C LYS A 222 8.80 21.67 11.79
N GLU A 223 7.79 20.88 12.15
CA GLU A 223 6.38 21.11 11.78
C GLU A 223 5.62 21.97 12.82
N ASN A 224 6.33 22.49 13.84
CA ASN A 224 5.76 23.27 14.93
C ASN A 224 4.60 22.54 15.65
N ILE A 225 4.78 21.24 15.91
CA ILE A 225 3.85 20.39 16.66
C ILE A 225 4.36 20.27 18.09
N ASN A 226 3.54 20.68 19.04
CA ASN A 226 3.85 20.49 20.46
C ASN A 226 3.43 19.06 20.86
N ALA A 227 4.41 18.18 21.06
CA ALA A 227 4.16 16.81 21.47
C ALA A 227 4.10 16.61 22.99
N ASN A 228 4.08 17.70 23.76
CA ASN A 228 4.04 17.62 25.22
C ASN A 228 2.63 17.20 25.66
N LYS A 229 2.46 15.91 26.00
CA LYS A 229 1.17 15.29 26.34
C LYS A 229 0.64 15.67 27.72
N GLU A 230 1.44 16.34 28.54
CA GLU A 230 1.07 16.65 29.94
C GLU A 230 -0.20 17.50 30.07
N ASN A 231 -0.52 18.30 29.04
CA ASN A 231 -1.67 19.23 29.09
C ASN A 231 -2.73 19.01 28.01
N SER A 232 -2.48 18.17 26.99
CA SER A 232 -3.47 17.92 25.94
C SER A 232 -3.15 16.69 25.08
N PRO A 233 -4.13 15.86 24.75
CA PRO A 233 -3.92 14.71 23.90
C PRO A 233 -3.59 15.13 22.46
N LEU A 234 -2.79 14.31 21.79
CA LEU A 234 -2.47 14.44 20.37
C LEU A 234 -3.37 13.50 19.56
N ILE A 235 -4.20 14.06 18.68
CA ILE A 235 -5.07 13.28 17.82
C ILE A 235 -4.67 13.45 16.36
N GLY A 236 -4.40 12.31 15.71
CA GLY A 236 -4.04 12.27 14.29
C GLY A 236 -5.26 12.12 13.39
N ILE A 237 -5.30 12.86 12.29
CA ILE A 237 -6.31 12.71 11.24
C ILE A 237 -5.62 12.48 9.90
N GLY A 238 -5.86 11.30 9.33
CA GLY A 238 -5.44 10.96 7.97
C GLY A 238 -6.53 11.30 6.95
N THR A 239 -6.32 12.32 6.12
CA THR A 239 -7.24 12.66 5.02
C THR A 239 -7.03 11.78 3.79
N SER A 240 -7.99 11.82 2.84
CA SER A 240 -7.89 11.08 1.58
C SER A 240 -8.40 11.89 0.40
N GLU A 241 -7.52 12.11 -0.56
CA GLU A 241 -7.87 12.71 -1.86
C GLU A 241 -8.89 11.84 -2.62
N LEU A 242 -8.77 10.51 -2.56
CA LEU A 242 -9.73 9.61 -3.21
C LEU A 242 -11.16 9.81 -2.70
N ILE A 243 -11.32 9.99 -1.39
CA ILE A 243 -12.63 10.28 -0.80
C ILE A 243 -13.09 11.68 -1.23
N TYR A 244 -12.21 12.68 -1.15
CA TYR A 244 -12.51 14.04 -1.61
C TYR A 244 -13.00 14.06 -3.06
N MET A 245 -12.33 13.38 -3.96
CA MET A 245 -12.72 13.32 -5.38
C MET A 245 -14.05 12.57 -5.58
N ALA A 246 -14.33 11.53 -4.79
CA ALA A 246 -15.59 10.81 -4.84
C ALA A 246 -16.79 11.65 -4.37
N PHE A 247 -16.57 12.68 -3.54
CA PHE A 247 -17.60 13.60 -3.02
C PHE A 247 -17.56 14.99 -3.64
N LYS A 248 -16.67 15.26 -4.61
CA LYS A 248 -16.48 16.59 -5.20
C LYS A 248 -17.78 17.23 -5.74
N SER A 249 -18.68 16.43 -6.27
CA SER A 249 -19.99 16.88 -6.79
C SER A 249 -21.05 17.14 -5.69
N LYS A 250 -20.78 16.81 -4.42
CA LYS A 250 -21.71 16.92 -3.29
C LYS A 250 -21.29 18.01 -2.31
N ASN A 251 -20.99 19.23 -2.78
CA ASN A 251 -20.62 20.39 -1.98
C ASN A 251 -19.55 20.13 -0.90
N ASN A 252 -18.58 19.25 -1.21
CA ASN A 252 -17.46 18.93 -0.30
C ASN A 252 -17.90 18.49 1.12
N VAL A 253 -18.99 17.71 1.23
CA VAL A 253 -19.52 17.21 2.51
C VAL A 253 -18.44 16.55 3.35
N TYR A 254 -17.52 15.81 2.72
CA TYR A 254 -16.37 15.20 3.41
C TYR A 254 -15.48 16.23 4.10
N VAL A 255 -15.11 17.31 3.40
CA VAL A 255 -14.25 18.36 3.95
C VAL A 255 -14.92 19.07 5.12
N ALA A 256 -16.22 19.38 4.98
CA ALA A 256 -17.01 20.01 6.03
C ALA A 256 -17.18 19.11 7.26
N LEU A 257 -17.41 17.81 7.07
CA LEU A 257 -17.46 16.82 8.14
C LEU A 257 -16.12 16.78 8.90
N MET A 258 -15.00 16.66 8.20
CA MET A 258 -13.68 16.58 8.83
C MET A 258 -13.30 17.87 9.57
N ALA A 259 -13.74 19.04 9.09
CA ALA A 259 -13.54 20.31 9.80
C ALA A 259 -14.34 20.35 11.11
N LYS A 260 -15.62 19.95 11.09
CA LYS A 260 -16.45 19.85 12.29
C LYS A 260 -15.86 18.87 13.31
N ILE A 261 -15.35 17.72 12.85
CA ILE A 261 -14.70 16.74 13.72
C ILE A 261 -13.42 17.31 14.33
N ALA A 262 -12.58 17.98 13.55
CA ALA A 262 -11.36 18.59 14.08
C ALA A 262 -11.67 19.64 15.16
N ASP A 263 -12.66 20.51 14.94
CA ASP A 263 -13.11 21.47 15.96
C ASP A 263 -13.69 20.77 17.21
N TYR A 264 -14.50 19.71 17.01
CA TYR A 264 -15.04 18.90 18.11
C TYR A 264 -13.95 18.33 19.01
N LEU A 265 -12.89 17.75 18.42
CA LEU A 265 -11.76 17.17 19.15
C LEU A 265 -11.04 18.23 20.00
N VAL A 266 -10.87 19.43 19.46
CA VAL A 266 -10.29 20.54 20.22
C VAL A 266 -11.20 20.99 21.35
N GLU A 267 -12.49 21.22 21.09
CA GLU A 267 -13.42 21.82 22.03
C GLU A 267 -13.87 20.86 23.15
N LYS A 268 -14.00 19.57 22.85
CA LYS A 268 -14.50 18.57 23.80
C LYS A 268 -13.42 17.74 24.48
N LEU A 269 -12.33 17.45 23.76
CA LEU A 269 -11.22 16.65 24.31
C LEU A 269 -9.99 17.49 24.66
N ASN A 270 -10.06 18.81 24.50
CA ASN A 270 -8.91 19.70 24.66
C ASN A 270 -7.67 19.23 23.84
N ALA A 271 -7.91 18.62 22.69
CA ALA A 271 -6.88 17.96 21.88
C ALA A 271 -6.03 18.96 21.08
N GLN A 272 -4.80 18.56 20.79
CA GLN A 272 -4.07 19.05 19.64
C GLN A 272 -4.35 18.11 18.47
N VAL A 273 -4.75 18.63 17.32
CA VAL A 273 -5.08 17.85 16.12
C VAL A 273 -3.99 18.01 15.07
N VAL A 274 -3.55 16.89 14.51
CA VAL A 274 -2.53 16.87 13.45
C VAL A 274 -3.02 16.13 12.24
N PHE A 275 -3.07 16.81 11.10
CA PHE A 275 -3.37 16.17 9.81
C PHE A 275 -2.12 15.51 9.25
N ILE A 276 -2.22 14.21 8.93
CA ILE A 276 -1.11 13.36 8.47
C ILE A 276 -1.47 12.78 7.10
N SER A 277 -0.70 13.15 6.08
CA SER A 277 -0.94 12.73 4.69
C SER A 277 -0.14 11.47 4.34
N HIS A 278 -0.78 10.52 3.66
CA HIS A 278 -0.17 9.25 3.22
C HIS A 278 0.02 9.13 1.70
N VAL A 279 -0.63 9.97 0.92
CA VAL A 279 -0.36 10.13 -0.50
C VAL A 279 0.14 11.54 -0.72
N ILE A 280 1.36 11.65 -1.22
CA ILE A 280 2.08 12.90 -1.40
C ILE A 280 2.60 12.93 -2.84
N ILE A 281 2.00 13.78 -3.67
CA ILE A 281 2.31 13.88 -5.10
C ILE A 281 3.12 15.15 -5.36
N PRO A 282 4.28 15.06 -6.03
CA PRO A 282 5.02 16.27 -6.38
C PRO A 282 4.19 17.23 -7.24
N PRO A 283 4.23 18.54 -6.97
CA PRO A 283 3.38 19.56 -7.65
C PRO A 283 3.48 19.53 -9.18
N LYS A 284 4.63 19.14 -9.72
CA LYS A 284 4.87 19.05 -11.17
C LYS A 284 3.90 18.12 -11.93
N TYR A 285 3.21 17.23 -11.23
CA TYR A 285 2.24 16.32 -11.84
C TYR A 285 0.82 16.85 -11.87
N GLY A 286 0.53 18.01 -11.21
CA GLY A 286 -0.75 18.69 -11.30
C GLY A 286 -1.95 17.98 -10.67
N TYR A 287 -1.73 16.92 -9.88
CA TYR A 287 -2.80 16.19 -9.20
C TYR A 287 -2.89 16.62 -7.74
N PRO A 288 -4.12 16.73 -7.18
CA PRO A 288 -4.29 16.93 -5.74
C PRO A 288 -3.80 15.68 -4.98
N ASP A 289 -3.27 15.91 -3.78
CA ASP A 289 -2.86 14.86 -2.85
C ASP A 289 -3.58 15.01 -1.50
N ASP A 290 -3.24 14.16 -0.52
CA ASP A 290 -3.88 14.22 0.79
C ASP A 290 -3.61 15.53 1.52
N ARG A 291 -2.46 16.21 1.28
CA ARG A 291 -2.13 17.53 1.85
C ARG A 291 -3.07 18.61 1.33
N PHE A 292 -3.46 18.53 0.05
CA PHE A 292 -4.44 19.43 -0.53
C PHE A 292 -5.79 19.32 0.21
N VAL A 293 -6.21 18.11 0.53
CA VAL A 293 -7.46 17.88 1.29
C VAL A 293 -7.33 18.39 2.72
N ALA A 294 -6.23 18.10 3.40
CA ALA A 294 -5.95 18.62 4.74
C ALA A 294 -5.98 20.15 4.77
N GLN A 295 -5.40 20.81 3.75
CA GLN A 295 -5.46 22.26 3.63
C GLN A 295 -6.87 22.81 3.42
N LYS A 296 -7.72 22.10 2.63
CA LYS A 296 -9.14 22.44 2.46
C LYS A 296 -9.91 22.34 3.79
N VAL A 297 -9.66 21.29 4.57
CA VAL A 297 -10.25 21.14 5.91
C VAL A 297 -9.79 22.28 6.81
N TYR A 298 -8.47 22.56 6.84
CA TYR A 298 -7.88 23.62 7.66
C TYR A 298 -8.46 25.02 7.36
N GLN A 299 -8.87 25.27 6.13
CA GLN A 299 -9.53 26.56 5.79
C GLN A 299 -10.87 26.74 6.51
N LEU A 300 -11.59 25.64 6.80
CA LEU A 300 -12.93 25.64 7.41
C LEU A 300 -12.92 25.54 8.94
N VAL A 301 -11.84 25.06 9.55
CA VAL A 301 -11.77 24.92 11.01
C VAL A 301 -11.70 26.26 11.71
N ARG A 302 -12.29 26.33 12.90
CA ARG A 302 -12.31 27.51 13.79
C ARG A 302 -11.06 27.58 14.68
N ASN A 303 -10.64 26.44 15.21
CA ASN A 303 -9.60 26.31 16.25
C ASN A 303 -8.18 26.15 15.65
N LYS A 304 -7.77 27.06 14.74
CA LYS A 304 -6.52 26.96 13.95
C LYS A 304 -5.23 26.89 14.78
N ASN A 305 -5.22 27.46 15.96
CA ASN A 305 -4.08 27.46 16.87
C ASN A 305 -3.75 26.07 17.43
N ARG A 306 -4.76 25.19 17.53
CA ARG A 306 -4.65 23.82 18.06
C ARG A 306 -4.58 22.76 16.94
N ILE A 307 -4.67 23.17 15.69
CA ILE A 307 -4.72 22.29 14.53
C ILE A 307 -3.49 22.52 13.65
N LYS A 308 -2.77 21.46 13.31
CA LYS A 308 -1.56 21.50 12.48
C LYS A 308 -1.70 20.57 11.28
N ILE A 309 -0.94 20.85 10.24
CA ILE A 309 -0.82 19.98 9.05
C ILE A 309 0.65 19.64 8.89
N ILE A 310 0.98 18.36 8.81
CA ILE A 310 2.31 17.91 8.41
C ILE A 310 2.47 18.18 6.91
N ARG A 311 3.43 19.06 6.59
CA ARG A 311 3.64 19.55 5.22
C ARG A 311 4.78 18.85 4.49
N GLY A 312 5.75 18.33 5.24
CA GLY A 312 6.91 17.65 4.70
C GLY A 312 6.55 16.34 4.00
N ASP A 313 7.43 15.91 3.11
CA ASP A 313 7.39 14.59 2.47
C ASP A 313 8.25 13.65 3.32
N TYR A 314 7.61 12.90 4.20
CA TYR A 314 8.24 11.98 5.13
C TYR A 314 8.15 10.54 4.65
N SER A 315 9.12 9.71 5.10
CA SER A 315 9.12 8.28 4.77
C SER A 315 7.98 7.53 5.46
N PRO A 316 7.63 6.32 5.02
CA PRO A 316 6.62 5.51 5.70
C PRO A 316 6.95 5.24 7.17
N GLU A 317 8.22 5.00 7.51
CA GLU A 317 8.73 4.77 8.86
C GLU A 317 8.56 6.03 9.73
N GLU A 318 8.87 7.20 9.16
CA GLU A 318 8.70 8.50 9.84
C GLU A 318 7.21 8.76 10.10
N LEU A 319 6.32 8.52 9.13
CA LEU A 319 4.88 8.66 9.31
C LEU A 319 4.32 7.65 10.32
N LYS A 320 4.80 6.40 10.31
CA LYS A 320 4.43 5.40 11.32
C LYS A 320 4.85 5.86 12.71
N GLY A 321 6.06 6.37 12.87
CA GLY A 321 6.54 6.92 14.13
C GLY A 321 5.74 8.13 14.62
N ILE A 322 5.35 9.03 13.71
CA ILE A 322 4.48 10.19 14.02
C ILE A 322 3.11 9.72 14.51
N ILE A 323 2.48 8.80 13.79
CA ILE A 323 1.15 8.24 14.13
C ILE A 323 1.23 7.55 15.49
N GLY A 324 2.30 6.83 15.79
CA GLY A 324 2.53 6.16 17.07
C GLY A 324 2.62 7.12 18.28
N ARG A 325 2.75 8.43 18.05
CA ARG A 325 2.68 9.44 19.12
C ARG A 325 1.27 9.93 19.40
N CYS A 326 0.30 9.59 18.55
CA CYS A 326 -1.10 9.97 18.75
C CYS A 326 -1.77 9.15 19.87
N ASP A 327 -2.75 9.76 20.53
CA ASP A 327 -3.58 9.09 21.53
C ASP A 327 -4.82 8.46 20.92
N LEU A 328 -5.24 8.98 19.76
CA LEU A 328 -6.31 8.47 18.89
C LEU A 328 -5.96 8.81 17.43
N PHE A 329 -6.32 7.96 16.50
CA PHE A 329 -6.15 8.19 15.07
C PHE A 329 -7.46 8.00 14.31
N ILE A 330 -7.77 8.93 13.39
CA ILE A 330 -8.93 8.86 12.50
C ILE A 330 -8.41 8.78 11.07
N GLY A 331 -8.44 7.60 10.46
CA GLY A 331 -7.72 7.36 9.22
C GLY A 331 -8.60 7.05 8.02
N ALA A 332 -8.42 7.81 6.93
CA ALA A 332 -9.10 7.60 5.65
C ALA A 332 -8.25 6.82 4.62
N ARG A 333 -7.04 6.42 4.98
CA ARG A 333 -6.15 5.56 4.19
C ARG A 333 -5.91 4.25 4.93
N MET A 334 -6.03 3.11 4.22
CA MET A 334 -5.87 1.79 4.85
C MET A 334 -4.51 1.63 5.53
N HIS A 335 -3.42 1.98 4.86
CA HIS A 335 -2.09 1.81 5.43
C HIS A 335 -1.78 2.81 6.56
N SER A 336 -2.44 3.97 6.61
CA SER A 336 -2.35 4.83 7.80
C SER A 336 -3.03 4.20 9.01
N ASN A 337 -4.14 3.47 8.79
CA ASN A 337 -4.79 2.70 9.84
C ASN A 337 -3.92 1.51 10.29
N ILE A 338 -3.27 0.81 9.35
CA ILE A 338 -2.31 -0.26 9.68
C ILE A 338 -1.15 0.31 10.51
N ALA A 339 -0.58 1.45 10.12
CA ALA A 339 0.47 2.13 10.87
C ALA A 339 0.00 2.48 12.30
N SER A 340 -1.23 2.99 12.44
CA SER A 340 -1.82 3.32 13.75
C SER A 340 -2.03 2.08 14.61
N ILE A 341 -2.67 1.04 14.07
CA ILE A 341 -2.95 -0.22 14.74
C ILE A 341 -1.65 -0.89 15.20
N SER A 342 -0.64 -0.96 14.31
CA SER A 342 0.66 -1.57 14.65
C SER A 342 1.49 -0.78 15.66
N MET A 343 1.11 0.47 15.93
CA MET A 343 1.65 1.29 17.03
C MET A 343 0.72 1.31 18.26
N HIS A 344 -0.26 0.42 18.30
CA HIS A 344 -1.26 0.26 19.36
C HIS A 344 -2.08 1.54 19.63
N VAL A 345 -2.26 2.37 18.60
CA VAL A 345 -3.06 3.60 18.72
C VAL A 345 -4.53 3.27 18.39
N PRO A 346 -5.49 3.59 19.29
CA PRO A 346 -6.91 3.45 19.01
C PRO A 346 -7.27 4.13 17.69
N THR A 347 -7.96 3.40 16.80
CA THR A 347 -8.13 3.81 15.40
C THR A 347 -9.58 3.80 14.98
N ILE A 348 -10.05 4.92 14.42
CA ILE A 348 -11.34 5.00 13.71
C ILE A 348 -11.05 4.99 12.22
N ALA A 349 -11.53 3.97 11.53
CA ALA A 349 -11.30 3.80 10.10
C ALA A 349 -12.44 4.40 9.27
N LEU A 350 -12.14 5.43 8.48
CA LEU A 350 -13.08 6.02 7.52
C LEU A 350 -13.05 5.19 6.23
N ALA A 351 -13.95 4.21 6.17
CA ALA A 351 -13.97 3.21 5.10
C ALA A 351 -14.71 3.72 3.85
N TRP A 352 -14.08 3.54 2.71
CA TRP A 352 -14.69 3.75 1.39
C TRP A 352 -14.74 2.45 0.56
N SER A 353 -14.21 1.35 1.09
CA SER A 353 -14.24 0.01 0.49
C SER A 353 -14.23 -1.07 1.58
N HIS A 354 -14.60 -2.30 1.21
CA HIS A 354 -14.73 -3.45 2.12
C HIS A 354 -13.43 -3.84 2.86
N LYS A 355 -12.27 -3.59 2.30
CA LYS A 355 -10.97 -3.96 2.87
C LYS A 355 -10.68 -3.37 4.26
N TYR A 356 -11.27 -2.21 4.59
CA TYR A 356 -11.13 -1.62 5.91
C TYR A 356 -11.77 -2.49 6.99
N HIS A 357 -12.95 -3.07 6.71
CA HIS A 357 -13.60 -4.00 7.61
C HIS A 357 -12.73 -5.25 7.85
N GLY A 358 -12.08 -5.77 6.79
CA GLY A 358 -11.19 -6.92 6.90
C GLY A 358 -10.04 -6.68 7.89
N ILE A 359 -9.33 -5.57 7.75
CA ILE A 359 -8.20 -5.21 8.64
C ILE A 359 -8.69 -4.96 10.07
N MET A 360 -9.76 -4.18 10.25
CA MET A 360 -10.28 -3.87 11.59
C MET A 360 -10.83 -5.12 12.30
N LYS A 361 -11.36 -6.08 11.55
CA LYS A 361 -11.82 -7.37 12.08
C LYS A 361 -10.67 -8.22 12.60
N MET A 362 -9.50 -8.20 11.93
CA MET A 362 -8.32 -8.96 12.39
C MET A 362 -7.84 -8.53 13.78
N VAL A 363 -8.10 -7.27 14.16
CA VAL A 363 -7.77 -6.73 15.48
C VAL A 363 -8.99 -6.55 16.38
N GLU A 364 -10.13 -7.11 16.00
CA GLU A 364 -11.41 -7.06 16.74
C GLU A 364 -11.87 -5.62 17.06
N GLN A 365 -11.67 -4.72 16.09
CA GLN A 365 -12.02 -3.30 16.19
C GLN A 365 -13.03 -2.86 15.11
N GLU A 366 -13.81 -3.79 14.54
CA GLU A 366 -14.75 -3.51 13.46
C GLU A 366 -15.85 -2.51 13.84
N LYS A 367 -16.18 -2.38 15.13
CA LYS A 367 -17.13 -1.36 15.63
C LYS A 367 -16.67 0.08 15.35
N TYR A 368 -15.38 0.30 15.15
CA TYR A 368 -14.78 1.60 14.84
C TYR A 368 -14.60 1.86 13.33
N VAL A 369 -15.22 1.06 12.49
CA VAL A 369 -15.30 1.35 11.06
C VAL A 369 -16.49 2.25 10.78
N CYS A 370 -16.25 3.35 10.05
CA CYS A 370 -17.26 4.29 9.59
C CYS A 370 -17.34 4.24 8.06
N ALA A 371 -18.49 3.89 7.49
CA ALA A 371 -18.73 3.94 6.06
C ALA A 371 -18.87 5.40 5.61
N ILE A 372 -17.79 6.02 5.11
CA ILE A 372 -17.73 7.47 4.88
C ILE A 372 -18.84 8.03 3.97
N ARG A 373 -19.48 7.19 3.18
CA ARG A 373 -20.56 7.60 2.27
C ARG A 373 -21.88 7.90 3.00
N THR A 374 -22.09 7.30 4.15
CA THR A 374 -23.33 7.36 4.92
C THR A 374 -23.15 7.89 6.34
N THR A 375 -21.91 7.87 6.85
CA THR A 375 -21.58 8.31 8.21
C THR A 375 -21.93 9.78 8.42
N THR A 376 -22.70 10.03 9.47
CA THR A 376 -23.05 11.38 9.95
C THR A 376 -22.03 11.91 10.95
N PHE A 377 -22.13 13.22 11.27
CA PHE A 377 -21.31 13.82 12.32
C PHE A 377 -21.56 13.14 13.68
N ASP A 378 -22.81 12.93 14.05
CA ASP A 378 -23.18 12.36 15.36
C ASP A 378 -22.73 10.90 15.51
N GLU A 379 -22.83 10.10 14.44
CA GLU A 379 -22.31 8.73 14.42
C GLU A 379 -20.78 8.71 14.62
N LEU A 380 -20.07 9.58 13.91
CA LEU A 380 -18.61 9.64 14.03
C LEU A 380 -18.18 10.12 15.42
N VAL A 381 -18.86 11.13 15.97
CA VAL A 381 -18.65 11.61 17.35
C VAL A 381 -18.91 10.52 18.37
N SER A 382 -20.00 9.75 18.22
CA SER A 382 -20.31 8.62 19.11
C SER A 382 -19.16 7.60 19.14
N LYS A 383 -18.64 7.21 17.98
CA LYS A 383 -17.50 6.28 17.89
C LYS A 383 -16.20 6.88 18.44
N ILE A 384 -15.97 8.17 18.24
CA ILE A 384 -14.82 8.89 18.81
C ILE A 384 -14.89 8.84 20.35
N ASN A 385 -16.04 9.15 20.93
CA ASN A 385 -16.20 9.15 22.38
C ASN A 385 -16.05 7.75 22.97
N ASP A 386 -16.62 6.73 22.32
CA ASP A 386 -16.46 5.35 22.75
C ASP A 386 -14.99 4.91 22.69
N ALA A 387 -14.30 5.17 21.55
CA ALA A 387 -12.88 4.84 21.39
C ALA A 387 -12.00 5.61 22.39
N TRP A 388 -12.34 6.87 22.66
CA TRP A 388 -11.59 7.71 23.61
C TRP A 388 -11.75 7.20 25.05
N SER A 389 -12.95 6.86 25.46
CA SER A 389 -13.24 6.36 26.81
C SER A 389 -12.60 4.99 27.07
N ASN A 390 -12.55 4.13 26.04
CA ASN A 390 -12.01 2.79 26.15
C ASN A 390 -10.56 2.68 25.61
N ARG A 391 -9.86 3.81 25.42
CA ARG A 391 -8.57 3.84 24.69
C ARG A 391 -7.49 2.96 25.29
N ASP A 392 -7.46 2.79 26.62
CA ASP A 392 -6.42 2.00 27.29
C ASP A 392 -6.69 0.49 27.09
N GLU A 393 -7.94 0.04 27.19
CA GLU A 393 -8.37 -1.32 26.85
C GLU A 393 -8.08 -1.64 25.38
N ILE A 394 -8.38 -0.69 24.48
CA ILE A 394 -8.10 -0.84 23.05
C ILE A 394 -6.59 -0.99 22.81
N ARG A 395 -5.74 -0.22 23.48
CA ARG A 395 -4.28 -0.33 23.35
C ARG A 395 -3.77 -1.71 23.76
N GLU A 396 -4.22 -2.22 24.89
CA GLU A 396 -3.83 -3.57 25.37
C GLU A 396 -4.27 -4.64 24.37
N LYS A 397 -5.50 -4.56 23.88
CA LYS A 397 -6.02 -5.48 22.88
C LYS A 397 -5.24 -5.41 21.57
N LEU A 398 -4.94 -4.20 21.08
CA LEU A 398 -4.12 -4.01 19.88
C LEU A 398 -2.71 -4.57 20.08
N ALA A 399 -2.09 -4.40 21.24
CA ALA A 399 -0.75 -4.93 21.52
C ALA A 399 -0.71 -6.46 21.41
N SER A 400 -1.72 -7.15 21.94
CA SER A 400 -1.83 -8.60 21.80
C SER A 400 -2.06 -9.02 20.35
N LYS A 401 -3.03 -8.39 19.65
CA LYS A 401 -3.43 -8.79 18.30
C LYS A 401 -2.36 -8.45 17.25
N THR A 402 -1.65 -7.36 17.40
CA THR A 402 -0.58 -7.00 16.44
C THR A 402 0.58 -7.97 16.47
N THR A 403 0.93 -8.54 17.63
CA THR A 403 1.94 -9.60 17.71
C THR A 403 1.56 -10.81 16.85
N GLU A 404 0.30 -11.30 16.94
CA GLU A 404 -0.20 -12.39 16.10
C GLU A 404 -0.13 -12.04 14.61
N LEU A 405 -0.45 -10.79 14.25
CA LEU A 405 -0.42 -10.33 12.85
C LEU A 405 1.01 -10.19 12.32
N GLU A 406 1.94 -9.70 13.13
CA GLU A 406 3.36 -9.61 12.77
C GLU A 406 3.96 -11.00 12.54
N GLU A 407 3.68 -11.97 13.40
CA GLU A 407 4.09 -13.37 13.21
C GLU A 407 3.51 -13.94 11.91
N SER A 408 2.22 -13.71 11.64
CA SER A 408 1.56 -14.15 10.42
C SER A 408 2.18 -13.51 9.17
N ALA A 409 2.46 -12.19 9.21
CA ALA A 409 3.11 -11.47 8.13
C ALA A 409 4.54 -12.00 7.89
N PHE A 410 5.33 -12.20 8.95
CA PHE A 410 6.68 -12.76 8.86
C PHE A 410 6.68 -14.19 8.31
N HIS A 411 5.73 -15.02 8.76
CA HIS A 411 5.56 -16.39 8.24
C HIS A 411 5.31 -16.40 6.73
N SER A 412 4.56 -15.42 6.20
CA SER A 412 4.32 -15.30 4.76
C SER A 412 5.61 -15.09 3.95
N GLY A 413 6.59 -14.36 4.50
CA GLY A 413 7.95 -14.27 3.93
C GLY A 413 8.66 -15.63 3.89
N GLY A 414 8.42 -16.49 4.90
CA GLY A 414 8.90 -17.87 4.91
C GLY A 414 8.36 -18.74 3.78
N LEU A 415 7.11 -18.48 3.32
CA LEU A 415 6.54 -19.13 2.13
C LEU A 415 7.33 -18.76 0.86
N VAL A 416 7.65 -17.46 0.70
CA VAL A 416 8.47 -16.97 -0.42
C VAL A 416 9.86 -17.61 -0.39
N LYS A 417 10.52 -17.66 0.79
CA LYS A 417 11.82 -18.33 0.94
C LYS A 417 11.76 -19.80 0.51
N ARG A 418 10.72 -20.54 0.92
CA ARG A 418 10.55 -21.96 0.52
C ARG A 418 10.40 -22.09 -0.99
N LEU A 419 9.59 -21.23 -1.63
CA LEU A 419 9.43 -21.21 -3.07
C LEU A 419 10.78 -20.99 -3.79
N ILE A 420 11.61 -20.08 -3.30
CA ILE A 420 12.92 -19.80 -3.90
C ILE A 420 13.87 -21.00 -3.74
N LYS A 421 13.94 -21.62 -2.56
CA LYS A 421 14.84 -22.76 -2.30
C LYS A 421 14.54 -24.01 -3.15
N THR A 422 13.30 -24.23 -3.55
CA THR A 422 12.96 -25.31 -4.51
C THR A 422 13.60 -25.14 -5.88
N ILE A 423 14.24 -23.99 -6.18
CA ILE A 423 15.03 -23.75 -7.40
C ILE A 423 16.41 -24.40 -7.34
N SER A 424 17.01 -24.49 -6.14
CA SER A 424 18.42 -24.91 -5.97
C SER A 424 18.61 -26.43 -6.02
N VAL A 425 17.53 -27.19 -6.21
CA VAL A 425 17.54 -28.68 -6.17
C VAL A 425 17.15 -29.32 -7.52
N GLU A 426 16.66 -28.54 -8.49
CA GLU A 426 16.40 -28.93 -9.88
C GLU A 426 17.51 -28.38 -10.82
#